data_8a0a15c341be89f6b24a2ce454ca3ce4
#
_entry.id   8a0a15c341be89f6b24a2ce454ca3ce4
#
_cell.length_a   1.000
_cell.length_b   1.000
_cell.length_c   1.000
_cell.angle_alpha   90.00
_cell.angle_beta   90.00
_cell.angle_gamma   90.00
#
_symmetry.space_group_name_H-M   'P 1'
#
loop_
_entity.id
_entity.type
_entity.pdbx_description
1 polymer ?
#
loop_
_entity_poly.entity_id
_entity_poly.type
_entity_poly.pdbx_seq_one_letter_code
_entity_poly.pdbx_strand_id
1 'polypeptide(L)'
;LTLLVVPVFYKLVGEAALLRRTAWVRRLFPFLLLPVLALLPYNGQAQQRVTLDEAITMSLDKHPRLKSAEASVERTKAMRGESWELAPTTFDYSFGQLNGVERNDYELSITQSVGSLLTPFYKNALVRQQTQTGTIYTELVRREIIAEVKRAWSYYLYTQELCKLYGDQNRLASELSRVSELRYQQGDITQLERSMSVTVANEMRNKLLQAEEEHKIAAARLQWACYADAPLAPTDSILMQFSLPVAMEAEVHRSYFESQVKEAEARTKVEKSRFFPELSFGYQRQNILPNKGLNAYVIGASFPIFFNTQRSRIRQAKMDAYMARNEAEVNLRTLTNRLTELQARLRQYDDRLRYYVGSALPEAEVLMSAAKLQLANSETSIAEYIMSLNSALEICRGYIETFNQYNIAALEYELYR
;
A
#
# COMPACT_ATOMS: atom_id res chain seq x y z
N LEU A 1 20.64 -19.51 14.59
CA LEU A 1 20.53 -20.98 14.69
C LEU A 1 21.11 -21.69 13.46
N THR A 2 20.92 -21.18 12.26
CA THR A 2 21.49 -21.75 11.00
C THR A 2 23.02 -21.68 10.95
N LEU A 3 23.64 -20.69 11.56
CA LEU A 3 25.10 -20.48 11.56
C LEU A 3 25.86 -21.46 12.48
N LEU A 4 25.18 -22.08 13.45
CA LEU A 4 25.78 -23.05 14.39
C LEU A 4 25.48 -24.50 14.00
N VAL A 5 24.35 -24.75 13.35
CA VAL A 5 23.90 -26.10 12.98
C VAL A 5 24.66 -26.67 11.77
N VAL A 6 24.95 -25.81 10.76
CA VAL A 6 25.64 -26.26 9.55
C VAL A 6 27.07 -26.73 9.80
N PRO A 7 27.92 -26.04 10.59
CA PRO A 7 29.27 -26.52 10.90
C PRO A 7 29.30 -27.80 11.73
N VAL A 8 28.33 -27.95 12.67
CA VAL A 8 28.20 -29.15 13.52
C VAL A 8 27.76 -30.36 12.66
N PHE A 9 26.86 -30.14 11.69
CA PHE A 9 26.42 -31.17 10.76
C PHE A 9 27.56 -31.58 9.81
N TYR A 10 28.36 -30.63 9.33
CA TYR A 10 29.52 -30.93 8.49
C TYR A 10 30.62 -31.70 9.22
N LYS A 11 30.83 -31.42 10.49
CA LYS A 11 31.78 -32.13 11.34
C LYS A 11 31.32 -33.56 11.66
N LEU A 12 30.03 -33.74 11.97
CA LEU A 12 29.42 -35.03 12.22
C LEU A 12 29.36 -35.94 10.98
N VAL A 13 29.07 -35.36 9.80
CA VAL A 13 29.07 -36.13 8.54
C VAL A 13 30.51 -36.46 8.06
N GLY A 14 31.48 -35.58 8.31
CA GLY A 14 32.90 -35.81 8.00
C GLY A 14 33.51 -36.91 8.84
N GLU A 15 33.19 -36.96 10.14
CA GLU A 15 33.68 -38.03 11.04
C GLU A 15 32.94 -39.37 10.81
N ALA A 16 31.65 -39.34 10.42
CA ALA A 16 30.92 -40.56 10.04
C ALA A 16 31.44 -41.24 8.78
N ALA A 17 32.14 -40.52 7.90
CA ALA A 17 32.81 -41.08 6.73
C ALA A 17 34.02 -41.92 7.09
N LEU A 18 34.66 -41.70 8.25
CA LEU A 18 35.79 -42.49 8.78
C LEU A 18 35.35 -43.75 9.53
N LEU A 19 34.09 -43.84 9.97
CA LEU A 19 33.54 -45.00 10.71
C LEU A 19 32.89 -46.05 9.80
N ARG A 20 33.27 -46.13 8.51
CA ARG A 20 32.73 -47.10 7.53
C ARG A 20 33.00 -48.58 7.83
N ARG A 21 33.47 -48.96 9.01
CA ARG A 21 33.86 -50.36 9.34
C ARG A 21 32.95 -51.10 10.33
N THR A 22 31.86 -50.52 10.82
CA THR A 22 30.97 -51.22 11.76
C THR A 22 29.54 -51.27 11.24
N ALA A 23 29.10 -52.48 10.86
CA ALA A 23 27.75 -52.78 10.35
C ALA A 23 26.60 -52.44 11.35
N TRP A 24 26.94 -52.05 12.57
CA TRP A 24 25.98 -51.78 13.66
C TRP A 24 25.40 -50.36 13.52
N VAL A 25 26.16 -49.40 13.04
CA VAL A 25 25.72 -47.98 12.89
C VAL A 25 24.65 -47.86 11.78
N ARG A 26 24.65 -48.76 10.80
CA ARG A 26 23.69 -48.74 9.69
C ARG A 26 22.25 -49.12 10.11
N ARG A 27 22.04 -49.78 11.24
CA ARG A 27 20.74 -50.17 11.78
C ARG A 27 20.13 -49.16 12.72
N LEU A 28 20.92 -48.26 13.29
CA LEU A 28 20.45 -47.24 14.27
C LEU A 28 20.20 -45.88 13.63
N PHE A 29 20.76 -45.61 12.42
CA PHE A 29 20.66 -44.32 11.74
C PHE A 29 19.19 -43.91 11.38
N PRO A 30 18.30 -44.80 10.93
CA PRO A 30 16.91 -44.42 10.66
C PRO A 30 16.12 -44.14 11.94
N PHE A 31 16.49 -44.71 13.09
CA PHE A 31 15.80 -44.46 14.38
C PHE A 31 16.22 -43.17 15.08
N LEU A 32 17.41 -42.63 14.77
CA LEU A 32 17.89 -41.37 15.31
C LEU A 32 17.43 -40.14 14.51
N LEU A 33 17.04 -40.32 13.24
CA LEU A 33 16.49 -39.25 12.40
C LEU A 33 14.99 -39.00 12.65
N LEU A 34 14.24 -39.99 13.11
CA LEU A 34 12.80 -39.87 13.38
C LEU A 34 12.46 -38.88 14.53
N PRO A 35 13.16 -38.85 15.69
CA PRO A 35 12.89 -37.86 16.71
C PRO A 35 13.38 -36.44 16.35
N VAL A 36 14.39 -36.28 15.48
CA VAL A 36 14.84 -34.96 15.01
C VAL A 36 13.83 -34.36 14.02
N LEU A 37 13.17 -35.17 13.21
CA LEU A 37 12.09 -34.73 12.32
C LEU A 37 10.80 -34.39 13.11
N ALA A 38 10.57 -35.03 14.25
CA ALA A 38 9.43 -34.76 15.14
C ALA A 38 9.65 -33.52 16.03
N LEU A 39 10.89 -33.01 16.14
CA LEU A 39 11.24 -31.79 16.86
C LEU A 39 11.30 -30.55 15.97
N LEU A 40 11.11 -30.67 14.64
CA LEU A 40 10.79 -29.53 13.83
C LEU A 40 9.42 -29.04 14.28
N PRO A 41 9.29 -27.80 14.80
CA PRO A 41 7.97 -27.26 15.09
C PRO A 41 7.21 -27.29 13.77
N TYR A 42 6.26 -28.21 13.66
CA TYR A 42 5.23 -28.14 12.66
C TYR A 42 4.41 -26.91 13.04
N ASN A 43 4.88 -25.75 12.58
CA ASN A 43 4.11 -24.52 12.62
C ASN A 43 2.91 -24.73 11.67
N GLY A 44 1.98 -25.54 12.09
CA GLY A 44 0.60 -25.41 11.74
C GLY A 44 0.18 -24.06 12.32
N GLN A 45 0.47 -22.97 11.59
CA GLN A 45 0.04 -21.63 11.99
C GLN A 45 -1.48 -21.69 12.03
N ALA A 46 -2.03 -21.80 13.25
CA ALA A 46 -3.45 -21.71 13.46
C ALA A 46 -3.90 -20.38 12.85
N GLN A 47 -4.84 -20.45 11.93
CA GLN A 47 -5.40 -19.28 11.26
C GLN A 47 -5.98 -18.35 12.33
N GLN A 48 -5.41 -17.15 12.45
CA GLN A 48 -5.83 -16.17 13.44
C GLN A 48 -7.14 -15.53 12.97
N ARG A 49 -8.19 -15.69 13.77
CA ARG A 49 -9.46 -15.00 13.54
C ARG A 49 -9.34 -13.54 13.98
N VAL A 50 -9.72 -12.63 13.10
CA VAL A 50 -9.64 -11.19 13.33
C VAL A 50 -10.91 -10.50 12.85
N THR A 51 -11.24 -9.36 13.46
CA THR A 51 -12.26 -8.43 12.97
C THR A 51 -11.65 -7.46 11.96
N LEU A 52 -12.49 -6.78 11.18
CA LEU A 52 -12.02 -5.77 10.20
C LEU A 52 -11.23 -4.65 10.90
N ASP A 53 -11.69 -4.17 12.06
CA ASP A 53 -11.04 -3.09 12.80
C ASP A 53 -9.67 -3.53 13.36
N GLU A 54 -9.56 -4.76 13.85
CA GLU A 54 -8.28 -5.33 14.27
C GLU A 54 -7.31 -5.47 13.10
N ALA A 55 -7.79 -5.90 11.93
CA ALA A 55 -6.99 -6.01 10.72
C ALA A 55 -6.47 -4.64 10.24
N ILE A 56 -7.31 -3.60 10.28
CA ILE A 56 -6.91 -2.22 9.98
C ILE A 56 -5.86 -1.73 10.96
N THR A 57 -6.09 -1.90 12.27
CA THR A 57 -5.16 -1.47 13.31
C THR A 57 -3.81 -2.16 13.16
N MET A 58 -3.80 -3.48 12.96
CA MET A 58 -2.59 -4.27 12.72
C MET A 58 -1.79 -3.76 11.52
N SER A 59 -2.48 -3.45 10.41
CA SER A 59 -1.85 -2.90 9.22
C SER A 59 -1.24 -1.52 9.49
N LEU A 60 -1.97 -0.60 10.11
CA LEU A 60 -1.49 0.75 10.41
C LEU A 60 -0.25 0.74 11.31
N ASP A 61 -0.20 -0.13 12.31
CA ASP A 61 0.93 -0.21 13.24
C ASP A 61 2.21 -0.74 12.58
N LYS A 62 2.09 -1.65 11.63
CA LYS A 62 3.23 -2.33 11.03
C LYS A 62 3.63 -1.79 9.66
N HIS A 63 2.74 -1.08 8.96
CA HIS A 63 2.91 -0.78 7.54
C HIS A 63 4.12 0.13 7.24
N PRO A 64 5.12 -0.33 6.44
CA PRO A 64 6.34 0.43 6.19
C PRO A 64 6.09 1.76 5.44
N ARG A 65 5.09 1.81 4.55
CA ARG A 65 4.75 3.06 3.81
C ARG A 65 4.32 4.17 4.75
N LEU A 66 3.52 3.85 5.79
CA LEU A 66 3.09 4.83 6.79
C LEU A 66 4.27 5.32 7.61
N LYS A 67 5.10 4.42 8.12
CA LYS A 67 6.33 4.76 8.86
C LYS A 67 7.29 5.61 8.03
N SER A 68 7.42 5.33 6.74
CA SER A 68 8.24 6.13 5.82
C SER A 68 7.68 7.54 5.61
N ALA A 69 6.35 7.67 5.49
CA ALA A 69 5.69 8.98 5.38
C ALA A 69 5.87 9.81 6.65
N GLU A 70 5.69 9.20 7.83
CA GLU A 70 5.92 9.84 9.13
C GLU A 70 7.38 10.26 9.29
N ALA A 71 8.33 9.38 8.96
CA ALA A 71 9.76 9.70 8.99
C ALA A 71 10.13 10.85 8.03
N SER A 72 9.47 10.95 6.87
CA SER A 72 9.65 12.06 5.94
C SER A 72 9.20 13.39 6.53
N VAL A 73 8.09 13.40 7.27
CA VAL A 73 7.64 14.59 8.01
C VAL A 73 8.65 14.99 9.08
N GLU A 74 9.16 14.05 9.88
CA GLU A 74 10.17 14.31 10.90
C GLU A 74 11.50 14.82 10.28
N ARG A 75 11.92 14.24 9.15
CA ARG A 75 13.07 14.75 8.39
C ARG A 75 12.84 16.21 7.96
N THR A 76 11.65 16.52 7.46
CA THR A 76 11.32 17.90 7.03
C THR A 76 11.29 18.86 8.23
N LYS A 77 10.79 18.42 9.39
CA LYS A 77 10.86 19.23 10.63
C LYS A 77 12.30 19.52 11.06
N ALA A 78 13.19 18.54 10.93
CA ALA A 78 14.61 18.71 11.26
C ALA A 78 15.30 19.78 10.37
N MET A 79 14.85 19.94 9.11
CA MET A 79 15.37 20.99 8.21
C MET A 79 15.12 22.43 8.72
N ARG A 80 14.32 22.62 9.78
CA ARG A 80 14.20 23.95 10.42
C ARG A 80 15.51 24.47 10.97
N GLY A 81 16.36 23.57 11.50
CA GLY A 81 17.71 23.92 11.96
C GLY A 81 18.56 24.49 10.82
N GLU A 82 18.46 23.90 9.63
CA GLU A 82 19.20 24.35 8.44
C GLU A 82 18.72 25.72 7.93
N SER A 83 17.51 26.16 8.32
CA SER A 83 17.00 27.48 7.90
C SER A 83 17.83 28.65 8.47
N TRP A 84 18.49 28.42 9.59
CA TRP A 84 19.34 29.38 10.31
C TRP A 84 20.83 29.00 10.22
N GLU A 85 21.20 28.22 9.23
CA GLU A 85 22.59 27.87 9.01
C GLU A 85 23.41 29.11 8.72
N LEU A 86 24.36 29.39 9.62
CA LEU A 86 25.39 30.41 9.42
C LEU A 86 26.51 29.82 8.59
N ALA A 87 27.08 30.61 7.71
CA ALA A 87 28.28 30.19 7.00
C ALA A 87 29.41 29.88 8.01
N PRO A 88 30.32 28.96 7.69
CA PRO A 88 31.47 28.69 8.55
C PRO A 88 32.22 29.95 8.90
N THR A 89 32.66 30.07 10.16
CA THR A 89 33.59 31.12 10.56
C THR A 89 34.91 30.87 9.88
N THR A 90 35.37 31.84 9.10
CA THR A 90 36.71 31.78 8.49
C THR A 90 37.76 32.34 9.45
N PHE A 91 38.84 31.63 9.55
CA PHE A 91 39.99 31.99 10.34
C PHE A 91 41.23 32.02 9.43
N ASP A 92 41.73 33.20 9.15
CA ASP A 92 42.88 33.38 8.26
C ASP A 92 44.07 33.91 9.04
N TYR A 93 45.21 33.27 8.85
CA TYR A 93 46.45 33.70 9.39
C TYR A 93 47.49 33.89 8.26
N SER A 94 47.90 35.13 8.07
CA SER A 94 48.93 35.51 7.10
C SER A 94 50.19 35.88 7.83
N PHE A 95 51.33 35.32 7.41
CA PHE A 95 52.65 35.60 7.99
C PHE A 95 53.64 35.85 6.84
N GLY A 96 54.49 36.89 7.03
CA GLY A 96 55.51 37.19 6.07
C GLY A 96 55.71 38.70 5.87
N GLN A 97 56.17 39.09 4.70
CA GLN A 97 56.45 40.46 4.36
C GLN A 97 55.18 41.20 3.85
N LEU A 98 54.25 41.56 4.76
CA LEU A 98 52.94 42.09 4.42
C LEU A 98 52.98 43.54 3.90
N ASN A 99 53.95 44.37 4.42
CA ASN A 99 54.12 45.77 4.00
C ASN A 99 55.34 45.99 3.13
N GLY A 100 56.02 44.95 2.68
CA GLY A 100 57.21 45.03 1.81
C GLY A 100 58.50 45.47 2.47
N VAL A 101 58.51 45.77 3.78
CA VAL A 101 59.67 46.24 4.51
C VAL A 101 60.21 45.17 5.48
N GLU A 102 59.35 44.66 6.33
CA GLU A 102 59.73 43.70 7.39
C GLU A 102 59.30 42.28 7.03
N ARG A 103 60.11 41.26 7.42
CA ARG A 103 59.83 39.86 7.10
C ARG A 103 58.95 39.13 8.13
N ASN A 104 58.72 39.75 9.29
CA ASN A 104 58.04 39.14 10.42
C ASN A 104 56.69 39.81 10.74
N ASP A 105 56.04 40.34 9.73
CA ASP A 105 54.68 40.82 9.85
C ASP A 105 53.72 39.64 9.94
N TYR A 106 52.61 39.80 10.69
CA TYR A 106 51.52 38.86 10.67
C TYR A 106 50.18 39.56 10.76
N GLU A 107 49.19 38.89 10.17
CA GLU A 107 47.78 39.28 10.25
C GLU A 107 46.96 38.05 10.65
N LEU A 108 46.10 38.25 11.63
CA LEU A 108 45.09 37.30 12.04
C LEU A 108 43.73 37.89 11.74
N SER A 109 42.92 37.21 10.96
CA SER A 109 41.54 37.64 10.73
C SER A 109 40.55 36.53 11.09
N ILE A 110 39.44 36.91 11.70
CA ILE A 110 38.30 36.06 12.00
C ILE A 110 37.11 36.71 11.39
N THR A 111 36.46 36.03 10.42
CA THR A 111 35.28 36.56 9.73
C THR A 111 34.11 35.60 9.85
N GLN A 112 32.97 36.11 10.29
CA GLN A 112 31.69 35.43 10.33
C GLN A 112 30.73 36.05 9.34
N SER A 113 30.27 35.27 8.36
CA SER A 113 29.15 35.68 7.53
C SER A 113 27.83 35.25 8.21
N VAL A 114 26.95 36.21 8.38
CA VAL A 114 25.60 35.99 8.92
C VAL A 114 24.60 35.66 7.79
N GLY A 115 25.05 35.84 6.52
CA GLY A 115 24.20 35.65 5.36
C GLY A 115 23.13 36.75 5.22
N SER A 116 22.12 36.50 4.46
CA SER A 116 20.99 37.41 4.31
C SER A 116 20.05 37.34 5.52
N LEU A 117 19.70 38.50 6.09
CA LEU A 117 18.80 38.57 7.24
C LEU A 117 17.39 38.08 6.95
N LEU A 118 16.94 38.09 5.71
CA LEU A 118 15.57 37.72 5.33
C LEU A 118 15.44 36.27 4.84
N THR A 119 16.47 35.72 4.25
CA THR A 119 16.43 34.36 3.67
C THR A 119 16.09 33.28 4.71
N PRO A 120 16.60 33.29 5.96
CA PRO A 120 16.21 32.31 6.97
C PRO A 120 14.72 32.30 7.28
N PHE A 121 14.07 33.47 7.33
CA PHE A 121 12.63 33.58 7.58
C PHE A 121 11.82 32.92 6.45
N TYR A 122 12.18 33.16 5.19
CA TYR A 122 11.50 32.54 4.04
C TYR A 122 11.79 31.06 3.93
N LYS A 123 13.05 30.62 4.23
CA LYS A 123 13.39 29.19 4.33
C LYS A 123 12.55 28.49 5.41
N ASN A 124 12.44 29.07 6.60
CA ASN A 124 11.63 28.52 7.68
C ASN A 124 10.13 28.46 7.31
N ALA A 125 9.61 29.49 6.60
CA ALA A 125 8.25 29.48 6.08
C ALA A 125 8.03 28.37 5.04
N LEU A 126 9.01 28.12 4.15
CA LEU A 126 9.01 27.00 3.20
C LEU A 126 8.98 25.67 3.94
N VAL A 127 9.87 25.46 4.93
CA VAL A 127 9.92 24.21 5.71
C VAL A 127 8.60 23.96 6.46
N ARG A 128 7.97 25.02 6.99
CA ARG A 128 6.61 24.89 7.60
C ARG A 128 5.59 24.40 6.57
N GLN A 129 5.61 24.96 5.37
CA GLN A 129 4.68 24.55 4.32
C GLN A 129 4.95 23.12 3.86
N GLN A 130 6.23 22.73 3.70
CA GLN A 130 6.62 21.36 3.39
C GLN A 130 6.19 20.36 4.48
N THR A 131 6.32 20.74 5.75
CA THR A 131 5.84 19.94 6.88
C THR A 131 4.33 19.74 6.81
N GLN A 132 3.57 20.80 6.48
CA GLN A 132 2.12 20.73 6.32
C GLN A 132 1.74 19.82 5.15
N THR A 133 2.37 19.98 3.98
CA THR A 133 2.18 19.11 2.81
C THR A 133 2.47 17.64 3.15
N GLY A 134 3.59 17.39 3.85
CA GLY A 134 3.96 16.05 4.29
C GLY A 134 2.97 15.44 5.27
N THR A 135 2.41 16.23 6.20
CA THR A 135 1.40 15.74 7.15
C THR A 135 0.10 15.36 6.43
N ILE A 136 -0.35 16.17 5.47
CA ILE A 136 -1.55 15.85 4.66
C ILE A 136 -1.29 14.59 3.82
N TYR A 137 -0.09 14.46 3.23
CA TYR A 137 0.30 13.27 2.49
C TYR A 137 0.30 12.01 3.37
N THR A 138 0.77 12.10 4.62
CA THR A 138 0.73 10.98 5.57
C THR A 138 -0.70 10.52 5.84
N GLU A 139 -1.65 11.47 5.94
CA GLU A 139 -3.07 11.14 6.08
C GLU A 139 -3.64 10.45 4.83
N LEU A 140 -3.23 10.87 3.62
CA LEU A 140 -3.60 10.17 2.38
C LEU A 140 -3.07 8.73 2.37
N VAL A 141 -1.80 8.53 2.73
CA VAL A 141 -1.20 7.19 2.84
C VAL A 141 -1.95 6.32 3.86
N ARG A 142 -2.35 6.88 5.00
CA ARG A 142 -3.17 6.20 6.00
C ARG A 142 -4.50 5.72 5.42
N ARG A 143 -5.21 6.59 4.70
CA ARG A 143 -6.48 6.25 4.03
C ARG A 143 -6.32 5.20 2.95
N GLU A 144 -5.24 5.27 2.15
CA GLU A 144 -4.91 4.26 1.15
C GLU A 144 -4.71 2.87 1.77
N ILE A 145 -3.99 2.79 2.90
CA ILE A 145 -3.75 1.55 3.63
C ILE A 145 -5.07 0.98 4.16
N ILE A 146 -5.91 1.81 4.78
CA ILE A 146 -7.24 1.38 5.25
C ILE A 146 -8.08 0.83 4.09
N ALA A 147 -8.10 1.54 2.96
CA ALA A 147 -8.85 1.10 1.77
C ALA A 147 -8.27 -0.20 1.19
N GLU A 148 -6.96 -0.42 1.25
CA GLU A 148 -6.31 -1.64 0.80
C GLU A 148 -6.71 -2.84 1.67
N VAL A 149 -6.70 -2.69 3.01
CA VAL A 149 -7.18 -3.73 3.93
C VAL A 149 -8.66 -4.04 3.71
N LYS A 150 -9.51 -3.02 3.63
CA LYS A 150 -10.95 -3.19 3.37
C LYS A 150 -11.23 -3.90 2.03
N ARG A 151 -10.47 -3.58 0.98
CA ARG A 151 -10.58 -4.26 -0.33
C ARG A 151 -10.16 -5.72 -0.24
N ALA A 152 -9.05 -6.01 0.41
CA ALA A 152 -8.58 -7.39 0.61
C ALA A 152 -9.58 -8.20 1.44
N TRP A 153 -10.17 -7.59 2.47
CA TRP A 153 -11.22 -8.17 3.30
C TRP A 153 -12.49 -8.49 2.50
N SER A 154 -12.99 -7.50 1.76
CA SER A 154 -14.18 -7.69 0.90
C SER A 154 -13.96 -8.80 -0.14
N TYR A 155 -12.75 -8.84 -0.73
CA TYR A 155 -12.40 -9.86 -1.72
C TYR A 155 -12.29 -11.25 -1.10
N TYR A 156 -11.79 -11.37 0.14
CA TYR A 156 -11.79 -12.64 0.86
C TYR A 156 -13.22 -13.18 1.06
N LEU A 157 -14.14 -12.33 1.55
CA LEU A 157 -15.54 -12.72 1.76
C LEU A 157 -16.24 -13.07 0.45
N TYR A 158 -15.96 -12.33 -0.62
CA TYR A 158 -16.47 -12.60 -1.97
C TYR A 158 -16.04 -13.98 -2.47
N THR A 159 -14.77 -14.32 -2.38
CA THR A 159 -14.28 -15.64 -2.82
C THR A 159 -14.80 -16.76 -1.92
N GLN A 160 -14.99 -16.51 -0.64
CA GLN A 160 -15.62 -17.45 0.30
C GLN A 160 -17.06 -17.77 -0.11
N GLU A 161 -17.85 -16.76 -0.49
CA GLU A 161 -19.22 -16.97 -0.96
C GLU A 161 -19.27 -17.73 -2.29
N LEU A 162 -18.33 -17.47 -3.20
CA LEU A 162 -18.20 -18.27 -4.43
C LEU A 162 -17.86 -19.73 -4.14
N CYS A 163 -16.96 -20.01 -3.17
CA CYS A 163 -16.67 -21.37 -2.75
C CYS A 163 -17.92 -22.08 -2.19
N LYS A 164 -18.73 -21.40 -1.38
CA LYS A 164 -20.00 -21.95 -0.88
C LYS A 164 -20.96 -22.25 -2.03
N LEU A 165 -21.15 -21.28 -2.93
CA LEU A 165 -22.04 -21.44 -4.09
C LEU A 165 -21.64 -22.63 -4.95
N TYR A 166 -20.37 -22.71 -5.37
CA TYR A 166 -19.90 -23.82 -6.21
C TYR A 166 -19.81 -25.15 -5.45
N GLY A 167 -19.57 -25.11 -4.13
CA GLY A 167 -19.65 -26.31 -3.27
C GLY A 167 -21.05 -26.93 -3.26
N ASP A 168 -22.08 -26.10 -3.07
CA ASP A 168 -23.48 -26.56 -3.11
C ASP A 168 -23.88 -27.06 -4.50
N GLN A 169 -23.48 -26.35 -5.56
CA GLN A 169 -23.75 -26.75 -6.94
C GLN A 169 -23.03 -28.06 -7.32
N ASN A 170 -21.77 -28.22 -6.91
CA ASN A 170 -21.02 -29.45 -7.13
C ASN A 170 -21.68 -30.65 -6.42
N ARG A 171 -22.22 -30.45 -5.20
CA ARG A 171 -22.97 -31.49 -4.48
C ARG A 171 -24.22 -31.89 -5.25
N LEU A 172 -25.02 -30.92 -5.72
CA LEU A 172 -26.23 -31.17 -6.50
C LEU A 172 -25.93 -31.87 -7.84
N ALA A 173 -24.95 -31.40 -8.56
CA ALA A 173 -24.55 -31.96 -9.87
C ALA A 173 -23.98 -33.40 -9.72
N SER A 174 -23.20 -33.65 -8.65
CA SER A 174 -22.66 -34.97 -8.37
C SER A 174 -23.77 -35.98 -8.02
N GLU A 175 -24.79 -35.56 -7.23
CA GLU A 175 -25.95 -36.39 -6.93
C GLU A 175 -26.78 -36.65 -8.20
N LEU A 176 -26.99 -35.62 -9.04
CA LEU A 176 -27.66 -35.80 -10.35
C LEU A 176 -26.92 -36.85 -11.20
N SER A 177 -25.61 -36.74 -11.31
CA SER A 177 -24.80 -37.70 -12.08
C SER A 177 -24.90 -39.13 -11.54
N ARG A 178 -24.90 -39.30 -10.21
CA ARG A 178 -25.07 -40.58 -9.56
C ARG A 178 -26.45 -41.20 -9.86
N VAL A 179 -27.50 -40.41 -9.74
CA VAL A 179 -28.89 -40.88 -10.01
C VAL A 179 -29.06 -41.19 -11.50
N SER A 180 -28.50 -40.38 -12.38
CA SER A 180 -28.52 -40.60 -13.83
C SER A 180 -27.82 -41.89 -14.25
N GLU A 181 -26.70 -42.25 -13.61
CA GLU A 181 -26.01 -43.51 -13.86
C GLU A 181 -26.90 -44.70 -13.52
N LEU A 182 -27.58 -44.68 -12.37
CA LEU A 182 -28.51 -45.75 -11.95
C LEU A 182 -29.72 -45.88 -12.90
N ARG A 183 -30.34 -44.78 -13.31
CA ARG A 183 -31.44 -44.75 -14.26
C ARG A 183 -31.04 -45.25 -15.66
N TYR A 184 -29.81 -44.92 -16.09
CA TYR A 184 -29.28 -45.45 -17.35
C TYR A 184 -29.11 -46.96 -17.31
N GLN A 185 -28.59 -47.50 -16.25
CA GLN A 185 -28.46 -48.96 -16.04
C GLN A 185 -29.80 -49.70 -16.03
N GLN A 186 -30.86 -49.00 -15.60
CA GLN A 186 -32.23 -49.49 -15.62
C GLN A 186 -32.94 -49.31 -17.00
N GLY A 187 -32.31 -48.56 -17.90
CA GLY A 187 -32.89 -48.25 -19.20
C GLY A 187 -33.92 -47.10 -19.20
N ASP A 188 -34.02 -46.35 -18.09
CA ASP A 188 -35.01 -45.28 -17.92
C ASP A 188 -34.63 -43.97 -18.59
N ILE A 189 -33.35 -43.79 -18.89
CA ILE A 189 -32.82 -42.59 -19.57
C ILE A 189 -31.87 -42.93 -20.71
N THR A 190 -31.66 -41.99 -21.58
CA THR A 190 -30.77 -42.13 -22.73
C THR A 190 -29.30 -41.96 -22.36
N GLN A 191 -28.39 -42.50 -23.24
CA GLN A 191 -26.94 -42.26 -23.12
C GLN A 191 -26.60 -40.77 -23.14
N LEU A 192 -27.37 -39.96 -23.90
CA LEU A 192 -27.18 -38.51 -23.99
C LEU A 192 -27.42 -37.84 -22.63
N GLU A 193 -28.56 -38.14 -21.98
CA GLU A 193 -28.91 -37.56 -20.68
C GLU A 193 -27.89 -37.94 -19.58
N ARG A 194 -27.45 -39.22 -19.59
CA ARG A 194 -26.35 -39.65 -18.74
C ARG A 194 -25.07 -38.84 -18.96
N SER A 195 -24.66 -38.65 -20.25
CA SER A 195 -23.47 -37.90 -20.59
C SER A 195 -23.57 -36.41 -20.19
N MET A 196 -24.76 -35.80 -20.36
CA MET A 196 -25.00 -34.43 -19.90
C MET A 196 -24.84 -34.26 -18.40
N SER A 197 -25.39 -35.18 -17.60
CA SER A 197 -25.27 -35.13 -16.12
C SER A 197 -23.81 -35.29 -15.65
N VAL A 198 -23.04 -36.19 -16.27
CA VAL A 198 -21.60 -36.38 -15.99
C VAL A 198 -20.82 -35.13 -16.37
N THR A 199 -21.10 -34.51 -17.51
CA THR A 199 -20.43 -33.30 -17.98
C THR A 199 -20.66 -32.14 -17.00
N VAL A 200 -21.90 -31.91 -16.56
CA VAL A 200 -22.23 -30.85 -15.59
C VAL A 200 -21.56 -31.10 -14.24
N ALA A 201 -21.53 -32.34 -13.75
CA ALA A 201 -20.84 -32.69 -12.51
C ALA A 201 -19.34 -32.37 -12.59
N ASN A 202 -18.68 -32.73 -13.70
CA ASN A 202 -17.28 -32.42 -13.91
C ASN A 202 -17.01 -30.90 -14.03
N GLU A 203 -17.91 -30.16 -14.70
CA GLU A 203 -17.83 -28.70 -14.79
C GLU A 203 -17.94 -28.03 -13.42
N MET A 204 -18.93 -28.41 -12.60
CA MET A 204 -19.13 -27.84 -11.27
C MET A 204 -17.96 -28.17 -10.33
N ARG A 205 -17.41 -29.38 -10.42
CA ARG A 205 -16.19 -29.75 -9.69
C ARG A 205 -15.01 -28.87 -10.07
N ASN A 206 -14.82 -28.60 -11.37
CA ASN A 206 -13.72 -27.74 -11.84
C ASN A 206 -13.91 -26.29 -11.37
N LYS A 207 -15.16 -25.77 -11.43
CA LYS A 207 -15.49 -24.42 -10.90
C LYS A 207 -15.22 -24.31 -9.40
N LEU A 208 -15.55 -25.35 -8.63
CA LEU A 208 -15.23 -25.38 -7.20
C LEU A 208 -13.72 -25.32 -6.94
N LEU A 209 -12.94 -26.17 -7.63
CA LEU A 209 -11.48 -26.17 -7.49
C LEU A 209 -10.87 -24.80 -7.84
N GLN A 210 -11.36 -24.15 -8.88
CA GLN A 210 -10.92 -22.80 -9.23
C GLN A 210 -11.28 -21.77 -8.14
N ALA A 211 -12.49 -21.85 -7.58
CA ALA A 211 -12.91 -20.96 -6.51
C ALA A 211 -12.09 -21.16 -5.22
N GLU A 212 -11.77 -22.41 -4.88
CA GLU A 212 -10.92 -22.74 -3.73
C GLU A 212 -9.51 -22.18 -3.89
N GLU A 213 -8.90 -22.28 -5.08
CA GLU A 213 -7.58 -21.69 -5.33
C GLU A 213 -7.64 -20.15 -5.29
N GLU A 214 -8.67 -19.52 -5.85
CA GLU A 214 -8.85 -18.06 -5.78
C GLU A 214 -9.07 -17.59 -4.35
N HIS A 215 -9.76 -18.38 -3.52
CA HIS A 215 -9.92 -18.07 -2.10
C HIS A 215 -8.59 -18.16 -1.33
N LYS A 216 -7.69 -19.10 -1.67
CA LYS A 216 -6.34 -19.15 -1.10
C LYS A 216 -5.52 -17.92 -1.48
N ILE A 217 -5.65 -17.45 -2.73
CA ILE A 217 -5.02 -16.20 -3.18
C ILE A 217 -5.58 -15.01 -2.40
N ALA A 218 -6.90 -14.96 -2.19
CA ALA A 218 -7.53 -13.90 -1.42
C ALA A 218 -7.06 -13.87 0.04
N ALA A 219 -6.89 -15.05 0.67
CA ALA A 219 -6.33 -15.17 2.01
C ALA A 219 -4.88 -14.64 2.08
N ALA A 220 -4.05 -14.96 1.09
CA ALA A 220 -2.69 -14.44 1.01
C ALA A 220 -2.66 -12.92 0.80
N ARG A 221 -3.56 -12.38 -0.03
CA ARG A 221 -3.72 -10.91 -0.22
C ARG A 221 -4.12 -10.22 1.07
N LEU A 222 -5.06 -10.80 1.85
CA LEU A 222 -5.46 -10.25 3.13
C LEU A 222 -4.30 -10.26 4.13
N GLN A 223 -3.57 -11.35 4.24
CA GLN A 223 -2.39 -11.47 5.08
C GLN A 223 -1.35 -10.40 4.72
N TRP A 224 -1.09 -10.20 3.43
CA TRP A 224 -0.15 -9.20 2.95
C TRP A 224 -0.62 -7.77 3.24
N ALA A 225 -1.89 -7.45 3.00
CA ALA A 225 -2.46 -6.14 3.27
C ALA A 225 -2.40 -5.76 4.76
N CYS A 226 -2.52 -6.75 5.64
CA CYS A 226 -2.43 -6.57 7.10
C CYS A 226 -0.99 -6.60 7.64
N TYR A 227 0.02 -6.89 6.81
CA TYR A 227 1.40 -7.15 7.27
C TYR A 227 1.47 -8.19 8.40
N ALA A 228 0.62 -9.22 8.29
CA ALA A 228 0.53 -10.28 9.29
C ALA A 228 1.55 -11.41 9.03
N ASP A 229 2.16 -11.91 10.11
CA ASP A 229 3.13 -13.01 10.04
C ASP A 229 2.46 -14.37 9.88
N ALA A 230 1.19 -14.49 10.26
CA ALA A 230 0.37 -15.72 10.19
C ALA A 230 -0.84 -15.54 9.26
N PRO A 231 -1.37 -16.62 8.67
CA PRO A 231 -2.61 -16.57 7.90
C PRO A 231 -3.77 -16.02 8.73
N LEU A 232 -4.52 -15.08 8.15
CA LEU A 232 -5.67 -14.46 8.78
C LEU A 232 -6.98 -15.04 8.23
N ALA A 233 -8.00 -15.10 9.08
CA ALA A 233 -9.37 -15.37 8.69
C ALA A 233 -10.30 -14.31 9.28
N PRO A 234 -11.17 -13.68 8.48
CA PRO A 234 -12.25 -12.88 8.98
C PRO A 234 -13.12 -13.64 9.98
N THR A 235 -13.54 -12.96 11.05
CA THR A 235 -14.58 -13.47 11.94
C THR A 235 -15.95 -13.45 11.28
N ASP A 236 -16.14 -12.51 10.34
CA ASP A 236 -17.37 -12.38 9.58
C ASP A 236 -17.43 -13.44 8.49
N SER A 237 -18.59 -14.09 8.40
CA SER A 237 -18.85 -15.15 7.41
C SER A 237 -19.84 -14.71 6.33
N ILE A 238 -20.27 -13.46 6.34
CA ILE A 238 -21.29 -12.88 5.46
C ILE A 238 -20.69 -11.71 4.69
N LEU A 239 -21.08 -11.57 3.42
CA LEU A 239 -20.75 -10.39 2.61
C LEU A 239 -21.22 -9.13 3.33
N MET A 240 -20.27 -8.25 3.69
CA MET A 240 -20.54 -6.97 4.33
C MET A 240 -20.71 -5.90 3.25
N GLN A 241 -21.86 -5.23 3.21
CA GLN A 241 -22.05 -4.08 2.35
C GLN A 241 -21.43 -2.83 2.98
N PHE A 242 -20.47 -2.23 2.31
CA PHE A 242 -19.90 -0.96 2.75
C PHE A 242 -20.91 0.16 2.50
N SER A 243 -21.33 0.82 3.59
CA SER A 243 -22.24 1.96 3.50
C SER A 243 -21.56 3.15 2.83
N LEU A 244 -22.30 3.80 1.92
CA LEU A 244 -21.86 5.08 1.38
C LEU A 244 -21.96 6.13 2.49
N PRO A 245 -20.86 6.78 2.84
CA PRO A 245 -20.95 7.92 3.73
C PRO A 245 -21.70 9.06 3.06
N VAL A 246 -22.50 9.79 3.83
CA VAL A 246 -23.22 11.00 3.37
C VAL A 246 -22.22 11.98 2.74
N ALA A 247 -22.58 12.58 1.61
CA ALA A 247 -21.70 13.40 0.78
C ALA A 247 -20.90 14.42 1.60
N MET A 248 -19.59 14.21 1.67
CA MET A 248 -18.62 15.24 2.07
C MET A 248 -17.65 15.43 0.90
N GLU A 249 -17.16 16.64 0.76
CA GLU A 249 -16.21 16.98 -0.31
C GLU A 249 -14.88 16.25 -0.12
N ALA A 250 -14.16 15.99 -1.21
CA ALA A 250 -12.82 15.38 -1.23
C ALA A 250 -11.77 16.33 -0.60
N GLU A 251 -11.97 16.67 0.66
CA GLU A 251 -11.29 17.76 1.35
C GLU A 251 -9.79 17.49 1.52
N VAL A 252 -9.43 16.24 1.83
CA VAL A 252 -8.01 15.90 2.09
C VAL A 252 -7.19 15.93 0.79
N HIS A 253 -7.72 15.38 -0.31
CA HIS A 253 -7.06 15.45 -1.61
C HIS A 253 -6.94 16.87 -2.13
N ARG A 254 -8.01 17.67 -2.00
CA ARG A 254 -8.01 19.10 -2.33
C ARG A 254 -6.95 19.85 -1.54
N SER A 255 -6.95 19.67 -0.21
CA SER A 255 -5.97 20.30 0.69
C SER A 255 -4.53 19.91 0.34
N TYR A 256 -4.31 18.66 -0.10
CA TYR A 256 -2.99 18.22 -0.56
C TYR A 256 -2.53 18.97 -1.80
N PHE A 257 -3.36 19.05 -2.85
CA PHE A 257 -3.00 19.76 -4.08
C PHE A 257 -2.81 21.26 -3.84
N GLU A 258 -3.68 21.89 -3.04
CA GLU A 258 -3.51 23.30 -2.65
C GLU A 258 -2.23 23.53 -1.84
N SER A 259 -1.86 22.58 -0.97
CA SER A 259 -0.62 22.71 -0.19
C SER A 259 0.63 22.59 -1.04
N GLN A 260 0.63 21.77 -2.10
CA GLN A 260 1.73 21.70 -3.07
C GLN A 260 1.92 23.04 -3.82
N VAL A 261 0.82 23.69 -4.21
CA VAL A 261 0.88 25.04 -4.82
C VAL A 261 1.51 26.06 -3.85
N LYS A 262 1.04 26.07 -2.59
CA LYS A 262 1.59 26.97 -1.55
C LYS A 262 3.08 26.71 -1.30
N GLU A 263 3.53 25.45 -1.36
CA GLU A 263 4.93 25.08 -1.25
C GLU A 263 5.77 25.66 -2.39
N ALA A 264 5.32 25.52 -3.66
CA ALA A 264 6.00 26.08 -4.82
C ALA A 264 6.06 27.62 -4.78
N GLU A 265 4.99 28.27 -4.28
CA GLU A 265 4.98 29.72 -4.04
C GLU A 265 5.96 30.13 -2.95
N ALA A 266 6.06 29.34 -1.86
CA ALA A 266 7.03 29.58 -0.80
C ALA A 266 8.46 29.46 -1.30
N ARG A 267 8.77 28.50 -2.17
CA ARG A 267 10.08 28.39 -2.86
C ARG A 267 10.38 29.64 -3.67
N THR A 268 9.39 30.18 -4.39
CA THR A 268 9.56 31.42 -5.14
C THR A 268 9.94 32.59 -4.22
N LYS A 269 9.37 32.65 -3.00
CA LYS A 269 9.72 33.67 -2.00
C LYS A 269 11.16 33.51 -1.49
N VAL A 270 11.62 32.29 -1.28
CA VAL A 270 13.02 32.01 -0.93
C VAL A 270 13.97 32.48 -2.02
N GLU A 271 13.70 32.16 -3.29
CA GLU A 271 14.56 32.63 -4.39
C GLU A 271 14.58 34.16 -4.53
N LYS A 272 13.44 34.82 -4.29
CA LYS A 272 13.40 36.30 -4.25
C LYS A 272 14.22 36.87 -3.10
N SER A 273 14.24 36.20 -1.93
CA SER A 273 14.98 36.71 -0.77
C SER A 273 16.50 36.71 -0.96
N ARG A 274 17.02 35.93 -1.90
CA ARG A 274 18.45 35.89 -2.24
C ARG A 274 18.96 37.16 -2.98
N PHE A 275 18.09 38.10 -3.30
CA PHE A 275 18.49 39.44 -3.77
C PHE A 275 18.94 40.35 -2.64
N PHE A 276 18.58 40.05 -1.41
CA PHE A 276 19.00 40.87 -0.27
C PHE A 276 20.49 40.64 0.00
N PRO A 277 21.20 41.72 0.44
CA PRO A 277 22.63 41.64 0.75
C PRO A 277 22.88 40.65 1.90
N GLU A 278 24.00 39.96 1.80
CA GLU A 278 24.53 39.13 2.88
C GLU A 278 25.46 39.99 3.75
N LEU A 279 25.32 39.86 5.06
CA LEU A 279 26.12 40.61 6.01
C LEU A 279 27.26 39.75 6.58
N SER A 280 28.40 40.33 6.81
CA SER A 280 29.53 39.71 7.48
C SER A 280 30.13 40.64 8.52
N PHE A 281 30.65 40.05 9.57
CA PHE A 281 31.38 40.76 10.64
C PHE A 281 32.72 40.06 10.82
N GLY A 282 33.77 40.92 10.90
CA GLY A 282 35.11 40.39 11.09
C GLY A 282 35.87 41.16 12.17
N TYR A 283 36.87 40.50 12.71
CA TYR A 283 37.90 41.08 13.55
C TYR A 283 39.26 40.74 12.97
N GLN A 284 40.13 41.78 12.84
CA GLN A 284 41.48 41.64 12.37
C GLN A 284 42.44 42.14 13.42
N ARG A 285 43.52 41.39 13.60
CA ARG A 285 44.65 41.81 14.41
C ARG A 285 45.93 41.74 13.58
N GLN A 286 46.63 42.86 13.47
CA GLN A 286 47.83 42.97 12.66
C GLN A 286 49.03 43.39 13.54
N ASN A 287 50.18 42.81 13.24
CA ASN A 287 51.49 43.30 13.69
C ASN A 287 52.25 43.65 12.40
N ILE A 288 52.35 44.93 12.15
CA ILE A 288 53.14 45.50 11.04
C ILE A 288 54.26 46.32 11.68
N LEU A 289 55.45 45.76 11.71
CA LEU A 289 56.58 46.37 12.38
C LEU A 289 56.93 47.73 11.76
N PRO A 290 57.23 48.75 12.57
CA PRO A 290 57.47 48.71 14.02
C PRO A 290 56.19 48.69 14.89
N ASN A 291 54.99 48.87 14.31
CA ASN A 291 53.72 48.96 15.04
C ASN A 291 53.18 47.54 15.36
N LYS A 292 52.88 47.31 16.64
CA LYS A 292 52.33 46.03 17.12
C LYS A 292 50.94 46.21 17.67
N GLY A 293 50.11 45.16 17.55
CA GLY A 293 48.78 45.06 18.18
C GLY A 293 47.71 45.98 17.56
N LEU A 294 47.80 46.25 16.29
CA LEU A 294 46.78 46.99 15.56
C LEU A 294 45.52 46.12 15.44
N ASN A 295 44.39 46.67 15.84
CA ASN A 295 43.11 45.96 15.82
C ASN A 295 42.12 46.71 14.88
N ALA A 296 41.34 45.94 14.11
CA ALA A 296 40.30 46.48 13.25
C ALA A 296 39.03 45.61 13.33
N TYR A 297 37.88 46.24 13.30
CA TYR A 297 36.61 45.60 13.13
C TYR A 297 36.14 45.83 11.69
N VAL A 298 35.73 44.75 11.00
CA VAL A 298 35.30 44.79 9.63
C VAL A 298 33.80 44.46 9.58
N ILE A 299 33.04 45.33 8.94
CA ILE A 299 31.63 45.07 8.63
C ILE A 299 31.56 45.01 7.11
N GLY A 300 31.13 43.86 6.58
CA GLY A 300 31.00 43.64 5.15
C GLY A 300 29.54 43.45 4.77
N ALA A 301 29.21 43.90 3.55
CA ALA A 301 27.95 43.58 2.90
C ALA A 301 28.26 43.08 1.49
N SER A 302 27.84 41.85 1.16
CA SER A 302 27.99 41.29 -0.19
C SER A 302 26.63 41.22 -0.88
N PHE A 303 26.62 41.60 -2.15
CA PHE A 303 25.43 41.54 -3.01
C PHE A 303 25.82 41.09 -4.41
N PRO A 304 24.95 40.33 -5.10
CA PRO A 304 25.26 39.88 -6.45
C PRO A 304 25.25 41.08 -7.41
N ILE A 305 26.38 41.35 -8.03
CA ILE A 305 26.48 42.42 -9.06
C ILE A 305 25.85 41.93 -10.38
N PHE A 306 25.98 40.62 -10.68
CA PHE A 306 25.43 40.02 -11.89
C PHE A 306 24.06 39.39 -11.60
N PHE A 307 23.00 40.12 -11.89
CA PHE A 307 21.63 39.74 -11.56
C PHE A 307 21.03 38.66 -12.48
N ASN A 308 21.68 38.32 -13.60
CA ASN A 308 21.12 37.39 -14.59
C ASN A 308 20.85 35.99 -14.02
N THR A 309 21.78 35.45 -13.27
CA THR A 309 21.61 34.12 -12.61
C THR A 309 20.44 34.13 -11.63
N GLN A 310 20.35 35.17 -10.81
CA GLN A 310 19.28 35.25 -9.81
C GLN A 310 17.91 35.50 -10.47
N ARG A 311 17.85 36.32 -11.51
CA ARG A 311 16.62 36.50 -12.31
C ARG A 311 16.17 35.19 -12.95
N SER A 312 17.11 34.39 -13.46
CA SER A 312 16.79 33.06 -14.03
C SER A 312 16.24 32.12 -12.98
N ARG A 313 16.82 32.03 -11.77
CA ARG A 313 16.32 31.21 -10.65
C ARG A 313 14.91 31.62 -10.24
N ILE A 314 14.64 32.94 -10.13
CA ILE A 314 13.29 33.40 -9.81
C ILE A 314 12.30 33.08 -10.93
N ARG A 315 12.73 33.19 -12.20
CA ARG A 315 11.87 32.82 -13.32
C ARG A 315 11.55 31.32 -13.31
N GLN A 316 12.55 30.48 -13.05
CA GLN A 316 12.33 29.02 -12.86
C GLN A 316 11.33 28.75 -11.75
N ALA A 317 11.56 29.28 -10.54
CA ALA A 317 10.66 29.07 -9.41
C ALA A 317 9.23 29.60 -9.65
N LYS A 318 9.07 30.67 -10.43
CA LYS A 318 7.74 31.13 -10.86
C LYS A 318 7.07 30.17 -11.84
N MET A 319 7.85 29.58 -12.75
CA MET A 319 7.31 28.57 -13.68
C MET A 319 6.96 27.28 -12.95
N ASP A 320 7.76 26.87 -11.97
CA ASP A 320 7.43 25.72 -11.10
C ASP A 320 6.12 25.94 -10.35
N ALA A 321 5.91 27.15 -9.80
CA ALA A 321 4.64 27.50 -9.15
C ALA A 321 3.46 27.56 -10.13
N TYR A 322 3.68 27.99 -11.35
CA TYR A 322 2.68 27.97 -12.42
C TYR A 322 2.33 26.53 -12.82
N MET A 323 3.33 25.66 -12.99
CA MET A 323 3.12 24.23 -13.27
C MET A 323 2.35 23.55 -12.15
N ALA A 324 2.74 23.78 -10.87
CA ALA A 324 2.04 23.23 -9.72
C ALA A 324 0.56 23.64 -9.66
N ARG A 325 0.22 24.88 -10.06
CA ARG A 325 -1.18 25.32 -10.15
C ARG A 325 -1.96 24.58 -11.21
N ASN A 326 -1.37 24.42 -12.41
CA ASN A 326 -2.02 23.71 -13.50
C ASN A 326 -2.21 22.24 -13.17
N GLU A 327 -1.21 21.60 -12.55
CA GLU A 327 -1.29 20.22 -12.08
C GLU A 327 -2.39 20.06 -11.02
N ALA A 328 -2.47 20.98 -10.05
CA ALA A 328 -3.52 20.98 -9.06
C ALA A 328 -4.92 21.11 -9.70
N GLU A 329 -5.09 21.97 -10.69
CA GLU A 329 -6.36 22.12 -11.43
C GLU A 329 -6.73 20.82 -12.17
N VAL A 330 -5.78 20.21 -12.89
CA VAL A 330 -5.97 18.94 -13.60
C VAL A 330 -6.36 17.83 -12.62
N ASN A 331 -5.62 17.71 -11.51
CA ASN A 331 -5.87 16.68 -10.50
C ASN A 331 -7.24 16.86 -9.83
N LEU A 332 -7.65 18.09 -9.53
CA LEU A 332 -8.98 18.38 -8.97
C LEU A 332 -10.10 18.05 -9.95
N ARG A 333 -9.94 18.37 -11.22
CA ARG A 333 -10.93 18.00 -12.27
C ARG A 333 -11.01 16.49 -12.43
N THR A 334 -9.87 15.80 -12.46
CA THR A 334 -9.81 14.34 -12.55
C THR A 334 -10.50 13.69 -11.35
N LEU A 335 -10.24 14.19 -10.15
CA LEU A 335 -10.88 13.73 -8.91
C LEU A 335 -12.40 13.93 -8.95
N THR A 336 -12.88 15.11 -9.36
CA THR A 336 -14.30 15.41 -9.48
C THR A 336 -14.98 14.49 -10.49
N ASN A 337 -14.36 14.28 -11.64
CA ASN A 337 -14.88 13.37 -12.67
C ASN A 337 -14.93 11.93 -12.15
N ARG A 338 -13.87 11.48 -11.44
CA ARG A 338 -13.82 10.12 -10.87
C ARG A 338 -14.91 9.91 -9.82
N LEU A 339 -15.11 10.89 -8.94
CA LEU A 339 -16.20 10.83 -7.94
C LEU A 339 -17.58 10.77 -8.61
N THR A 340 -17.81 11.55 -9.66
CA THR A 340 -19.07 11.54 -10.43
C THR A 340 -19.31 10.18 -11.09
N GLU A 341 -18.26 9.60 -11.71
CA GLU A 341 -18.31 8.26 -12.30
C GLU A 341 -18.64 7.20 -11.25
N LEU A 342 -17.94 7.23 -10.10
CA LEU A 342 -18.16 6.27 -9.02
C LEU A 342 -19.58 6.39 -8.44
N GLN A 343 -20.12 7.60 -8.28
CA GLN A 343 -21.50 7.79 -7.85
C GLN A 343 -22.52 7.18 -8.84
N ALA A 344 -22.30 7.34 -10.14
CA ALA A 344 -23.16 6.75 -11.15
C ALA A 344 -23.08 5.21 -11.11
N ARG A 345 -21.88 4.64 -11.01
CA ARG A 345 -21.68 3.19 -10.87
C ARG A 345 -22.32 2.62 -9.60
N LEU A 346 -22.19 3.32 -8.49
CA LEU A 346 -22.79 2.90 -7.22
C LEU A 346 -24.32 2.86 -7.30
N ARG A 347 -24.95 3.86 -7.90
CA ARG A 347 -26.40 3.83 -8.17
C ARG A 347 -26.79 2.64 -9.04
N GLN A 348 -26.06 2.41 -10.13
CA GLN A 348 -26.29 1.28 -11.02
C GLN A 348 -26.19 -0.07 -10.30
N TYR A 349 -25.17 -0.26 -9.45
CA TYR A 349 -25.01 -1.49 -8.68
C TYR A 349 -26.07 -1.63 -7.60
N ASP A 350 -26.46 -0.53 -6.91
CA ASP A 350 -27.51 -0.55 -5.90
C ASP A 350 -28.88 -0.95 -6.51
N ASP A 351 -29.25 -0.35 -7.65
CA ASP A 351 -30.48 -0.73 -8.39
C ASP A 351 -30.44 -2.21 -8.80
N ARG A 352 -29.27 -2.71 -9.24
CA ARG A 352 -29.09 -4.09 -9.64
C ARG A 352 -29.16 -5.05 -8.44
N LEU A 353 -28.60 -4.66 -7.30
CA LEU A 353 -28.70 -5.44 -6.05
C LEU A 353 -30.17 -5.51 -5.57
N ARG A 354 -30.89 -4.39 -5.63
CA ARG A 354 -32.35 -4.38 -5.31
C ARG A 354 -33.13 -5.32 -6.21
N TYR A 355 -32.85 -5.35 -7.52
CA TYR A 355 -33.44 -6.32 -8.43
C TYR A 355 -33.14 -7.77 -8.03
N TYR A 356 -31.88 -8.08 -7.72
CA TYR A 356 -31.53 -9.43 -7.28
C TYR A 356 -32.26 -9.84 -5.99
N VAL A 357 -32.24 -9.00 -4.97
CA VAL A 357 -32.87 -9.31 -3.67
C VAL A 357 -34.38 -9.31 -3.76
N GLY A 358 -34.98 -8.38 -4.51
CA GLY A 358 -36.43 -8.23 -4.58
C GLY A 358 -37.14 -9.17 -5.56
N SER A 359 -36.44 -9.69 -6.55
CA SER A 359 -37.04 -10.50 -7.60
C SER A 359 -36.23 -11.74 -7.99
N ALA A 360 -35.00 -11.55 -8.46
CA ALA A 360 -34.28 -12.66 -9.12
C ALA A 360 -33.88 -13.80 -8.18
N LEU A 361 -33.43 -13.54 -6.96
CA LEU A 361 -33.08 -14.59 -5.98
C LEU A 361 -34.29 -15.38 -5.50
N PRO A 362 -35.44 -14.76 -5.12
CA PRO A 362 -36.66 -15.49 -4.81
C PRO A 362 -37.13 -16.39 -5.98
N GLU A 363 -37.10 -15.89 -7.21
CA GLU A 363 -37.47 -16.69 -8.39
C GLU A 363 -36.49 -17.84 -8.65
N ALA A 364 -35.18 -17.63 -8.44
CA ALA A 364 -34.18 -18.71 -8.54
C ALA A 364 -34.45 -19.83 -7.52
N GLU A 365 -34.85 -19.47 -6.29
CA GLU A 365 -35.19 -20.45 -5.24
C GLU A 365 -36.45 -21.25 -5.60
N VAL A 366 -37.49 -20.57 -6.11
CA VAL A 366 -38.72 -21.22 -6.61
C VAL A 366 -38.37 -22.13 -7.78
N LEU A 367 -37.59 -21.66 -8.78
CA LEU A 367 -37.17 -22.45 -9.93
C LEU A 367 -36.42 -23.73 -9.49
N MET A 368 -35.49 -23.63 -8.57
CA MET A 368 -34.71 -24.76 -8.10
C MET A 368 -35.57 -25.78 -7.32
N SER A 369 -36.47 -25.29 -6.45
CA SER A 369 -37.37 -26.17 -5.67
C SER A 369 -38.36 -26.89 -6.58
N ALA A 370 -38.96 -26.20 -7.55
CA ALA A 370 -39.85 -26.79 -8.53
C ALA A 370 -39.14 -27.84 -9.41
N ALA A 371 -37.99 -27.47 -9.99
CA ALA A 371 -37.19 -28.36 -10.83
C ALA A 371 -36.77 -29.66 -10.07
N LYS A 372 -36.40 -29.53 -8.82
CA LYS A 372 -36.03 -30.70 -7.96
C LYS A 372 -37.25 -31.62 -7.73
N LEU A 373 -38.42 -31.04 -7.45
CA LEU A 373 -39.65 -31.80 -7.23
C LEU A 373 -40.10 -32.52 -8.50
N GLN A 374 -40.14 -31.82 -9.64
CA GLN A 374 -40.48 -32.36 -10.93
C GLN A 374 -39.54 -33.48 -11.38
N LEU A 375 -38.23 -33.35 -11.16
CA LEU A 375 -37.25 -34.39 -11.45
C LEU A 375 -37.52 -35.66 -10.60
N ALA A 376 -37.82 -35.46 -9.31
CA ALA A 376 -38.12 -36.57 -8.38
C ALA A 376 -39.39 -37.32 -8.80
N ASN A 377 -40.41 -36.63 -9.32
CA ASN A 377 -41.66 -37.19 -9.81
C ASN A 377 -41.56 -37.71 -11.28
N SER A 378 -40.40 -37.59 -11.93
CA SER A 378 -40.22 -37.92 -13.36
C SER A 378 -41.09 -37.08 -14.31
N GLU A 379 -41.47 -35.87 -13.89
CA GLU A 379 -42.29 -34.92 -14.65
C GLU A 379 -41.44 -34.01 -15.55
N THR A 380 -40.12 -33.98 -15.38
CA THR A 380 -39.17 -33.20 -16.17
C THR A 380 -37.99 -34.05 -16.62
N SER A 381 -37.37 -33.71 -17.72
CA SER A 381 -36.18 -34.37 -18.22
C SER A 381 -34.90 -33.90 -17.46
N ILE A 382 -33.87 -34.72 -17.52
CA ILE A 382 -32.54 -34.33 -16.97
C ILE A 382 -32.00 -33.06 -17.60
N ALA A 383 -32.22 -32.86 -18.92
CA ALA A 383 -31.84 -31.67 -19.67
C ALA A 383 -32.51 -30.41 -19.12
N GLU A 384 -33.82 -30.43 -18.90
CA GLU A 384 -34.58 -29.29 -18.35
C GLU A 384 -34.16 -28.99 -16.90
N TYR A 385 -33.87 -30.02 -16.09
CA TYR A 385 -33.33 -29.82 -14.75
C TYR A 385 -31.97 -29.13 -14.77
N ILE A 386 -31.07 -29.55 -15.67
CA ILE A 386 -29.73 -28.91 -15.84
C ILE A 386 -29.88 -27.46 -16.30
N MET A 387 -30.82 -27.15 -17.21
CA MET A 387 -31.09 -25.77 -17.61
C MET A 387 -31.55 -24.90 -16.43
N SER A 388 -32.45 -25.41 -15.60
CA SER A 388 -32.97 -24.74 -14.41
C SER A 388 -31.84 -24.52 -13.38
N LEU A 389 -31.00 -25.52 -13.17
CA LEU A 389 -29.81 -25.44 -12.30
C LEU A 389 -28.86 -24.34 -12.75
N ASN A 390 -28.53 -24.32 -14.05
CA ASN A 390 -27.63 -23.30 -14.61
C ASN A 390 -28.21 -21.89 -14.53
N SER A 391 -29.52 -21.73 -14.80
CA SER A 391 -30.22 -20.43 -14.71
C SER A 391 -30.18 -19.89 -13.27
N ALA A 392 -30.47 -20.73 -12.28
CA ALA A 392 -30.40 -20.34 -10.86
C ALA A 392 -28.97 -20.03 -10.42
N LEU A 393 -27.98 -20.82 -10.87
CA LEU A 393 -26.55 -20.57 -10.60
C LEU A 393 -26.11 -19.21 -11.14
N GLU A 394 -26.48 -18.86 -12.39
CA GLU A 394 -26.13 -17.56 -12.99
C GLU A 394 -26.75 -16.39 -12.23
N ILE A 395 -27.97 -16.53 -11.72
CA ILE A 395 -28.61 -15.50 -10.87
C ILE A 395 -27.83 -15.32 -9.57
N CYS A 396 -27.55 -16.41 -8.85
CA CYS A 396 -26.78 -16.36 -7.59
C CYS A 396 -25.38 -15.79 -7.79
N ARG A 397 -24.67 -16.24 -8.84
CA ARG A 397 -23.35 -15.73 -9.20
C ARG A 397 -23.40 -14.24 -9.53
N GLY A 398 -24.36 -13.82 -10.36
CA GLY A 398 -24.55 -12.42 -10.75
C GLY A 398 -24.82 -11.50 -9.55
N TYR A 399 -25.56 -11.99 -8.54
CA TYR A 399 -25.74 -11.27 -7.27
C TYR A 399 -24.41 -11.09 -6.53
N ILE A 400 -23.65 -12.17 -6.30
CA ILE A 400 -22.37 -12.16 -5.58
C ILE A 400 -21.36 -11.25 -6.30
N GLU A 401 -21.26 -11.33 -7.64
CA GLU A 401 -20.40 -10.49 -8.45
C GLU A 401 -20.80 -9.01 -8.36
N THR A 402 -22.10 -8.71 -8.47
CA THR A 402 -22.61 -7.33 -8.37
C THR A 402 -22.33 -6.74 -6.99
N PHE A 403 -22.48 -7.55 -5.95
CA PHE A 403 -22.18 -7.15 -4.58
C PHE A 403 -20.70 -6.80 -4.40
N ASN A 404 -19.80 -7.62 -4.94
CA ASN A 404 -18.36 -7.35 -4.93
C ASN A 404 -18.02 -6.06 -5.70
N GLN A 405 -18.61 -5.85 -6.87
CA GLN A 405 -18.41 -4.64 -7.68
C GLN A 405 -18.91 -3.37 -6.96
N TYR A 406 -20.06 -3.47 -6.28
CA TYR A 406 -20.55 -2.40 -5.41
C TYR A 406 -19.54 -2.04 -4.32
N ASN A 407 -19.03 -3.05 -3.60
CA ASN A 407 -18.05 -2.84 -2.53
C ASN A 407 -16.75 -2.21 -3.04
N ILE A 408 -16.23 -2.67 -4.19
CA ILE A 408 -15.04 -2.08 -4.80
C ILE A 408 -15.28 -0.60 -5.11
N ALA A 409 -16.41 -0.26 -5.71
CA ALA A 409 -16.75 1.11 -6.05
C ALA A 409 -17.00 1.98 -4.79
N ALA A 410 -17.60 1.42 -3.75
CA ALA A 410 -17.84 2.11 -2.48
C ALA A 410 -16.52 2.42 -1.74
N LEU A 411 -15.60 1.46 -1.69
CA LEU A 411 -14.29 1.64 -1.07
C LEU A 411 -13.40 2.61 -1.85
N GLU A 412 -13.51 2.63 -3.18
CA GLU A 412 -12.81 3.61 -4.00
C GLU A 412 -13.41 5.01 -3.80
N TYR A 413 -14.73 5.13 -3.71
CA TYR A 413 -15.39 6.40 -3.39
C TYR A 413 -15.00 6.91 -2.00
N GLU A 414 -14.93 6.04 -1.00
CA GLU A 414 -14.48 6.36 0.37
C GLU A 414 -13.03 6.87 0.37
N LEU A 415 -12.15 6.28 -0.44
CA LEU A 415 -10.74 6.68 -0.53
C LEU A 415 -10.57 8.11 -1.04
N TYR A 416 -11.34 8.51 -2.06
CA TYR A 416 -11.23 9.82 -2.68
C TYR A 416 -11.98 10.94 -1.94
N ARG A 417 -12.79 10.55 -1.02
CA ARG A 417 -13.52 11.47 -0.14
C ARG A 417 -12.65 11.97 1.01
#